data_0d422f386f39a2d0c1d1bb22ae05d1ad
#
_entry.id   0d422f386f39a2d0c1d1bb22ae05d1ad
#
_cell.length_a   1.000
_cell.length_b   1.000
_cell.length_c   1.000
_cell.angle_alpha   90.00
_cell.angle_beta   90.00
_cell.angle_gamma   90.00
#
_symmetry.space_group_name_H-M   'P 1'
#
loop_
_entity.id
_entity.type
_entity.pdbx_description
1 polymer ?
#
loop_
_entity_poly.entity_id
_entity_poly.type
_entity_poly.pdbx_seq_one_letter_code
_entity_poly.pdbx_strand_id
1 'polypeptide(L)'
;MKTYFAAALALGVSAGVAFGQTPPVAHLRGTIEKVDGDTLMVKTRDGKVVPVKMSADAAITGVYDAKLADIASGSFIGTAAAPQPDGSLKALEVTVFPKGMHGGEGSYGWDLTPTSTMTNGTVGDVVGSKGRTITVKYPNGEKTITVPDDVPVVTFEVTDRSKLVVGEHVMLAPVKAADGSLSVTRVQVGEHGVVPPA
;
A
#
# COMPACT_ATOMS: atom_id res chain seq x y z
N MET A 1 22.03 -71.41 -15.94
CA MET A 1 21.70 -70.07 -16.60
C MET A 1 20.92 -69.27 -15.64
N LYS A 2 21.52 -68.20 -15.05
CA LYS A 2 20.89 -67.28 -14.07
C LYS A 2 20.75 -65.93 -14.81
N THR A 3 19.53 -65.56 -15.11
CA THR A 3 19.14 -64.27 -15.73
C THR A 3 18.96 -63.23 -14.64
N TYR A 4 19.78 -62.18 -14.66
CA TYR A 4 19.63 -61.00 -13.79
C TYR A 4 18.76 -59.96 -14.50
N PHE A 5 17.63 -59.63 -13.89
CA PHE A 5 16.81 -58.49 -14.28
C PHE A 5 17.35 -57.20 -13.60
N ALA A 6 17.84 -56.26 -14.39
CA ALA A 6 18.20 -54.94 -13.92
C ALA A 6 16.97 -54.03 -13.96
N ALA A 7 16.50 -53.57 -12.81
CA ALA A 7 15.44 -52.55 -12.72
C ALA A 7 16.09 -51.17 -12.81
N ALA A 8 15.80 -50.43 -13.84
CA ALA A 8 16.20 -49.02 -13.97
C ALA A 8 15.18 -48.13 -13.23
N LEU A 9 15.66 -47.47 -12.18
CA LEU A 9 14.89 -46.48 -11.40
C LEU A 9 15.02 -45.14 -12.11
N ALA A 10 13.93 -44.66 -12.75
CA ALA A 10 13.88 -43.33 -13.34
C ALA A 10 13.53 -42.31 -12.24
N LEU A 11 14.51 -41.46 -11.85
CA LEU A 11 14.27 -40.29 -11.02
C LEU A 11 13.63 -39.21 -11.89
N GLY A 12 12.33 -38.98 -11.67
CA GLY A 12 11.63 -37.82 -12.20
C GLY A 12 12.00 -36.57 -11.44
N VAL A 13 12.77 -35.67 -12.02
CA VAL A 13 13.02 -34.33 -11.52
C VAL A 13 11.79 -33.47 -11.84
N SER A 14 10.91 -33.26 -10.86
CA SER A 14 9.83 -32.27 -10.97
C SER A 14 10.44 -30.87 -10.80
N ALA A 15 10.60 -30.15 -11.92
CA ALA A 15 10.91 -28.72 -11.89
C ALA A 15 9.69 -27.96 -11.34
N GLY A 16 9.74 -27.58 -10.07
CA GLY A 16 8.78 -26.68 -9.46
C GLY A 16 8.84 -25.32 -10.14
N VAL A 17 7.74 -24.91 -10.79
CA VAL A 17 7.58 -23.56 -11.32
C VAL A 17 7.45 -22.63 -10.12
N ALA A 18 8.51 -21.92 -9.78
CA ALA A 18 8.45 -20.81 -8.83
C ALA A 18 7.58 -19.72 -9.45
N PHE A 19 6.37 -19.55 -8.94
CA PHE A 19 5.57 -18.35 -9.21
C PHE A 19 6.34 -17.16 -8.66
N GLY A 20 7.01 -16.42 -9.54
CA GLY A 20 7.70 -15.20 -9.21
C GLY A 20 6.70 -14.21 -8.65
N GLN A 21 6.79 -13.92 -7.34
CA GLN A 21 6.08 -12.81 -6.75
C GLN A 21 6.62 -11.53 -7.43
N THR A 22 5.73 -10.77 -8.06
CA THR A 22 6.08 -9.45 -8.57
C THR A 22 6.61 -8.64 -7.37
N PRO A 23 7.82 -8.08 -7.44
CA PRO A 23 8.33 -7.28 -6.33
C PRO A 23 7.35 -6.16 -6.02
N PRO A 24 7.14 -5.83 -4.74
CA PRO A 24 6.26 -4.74 -4.36
C PRO A 24 6.69 -3.45 -5.06
N VAL A 25 5.74 -2.72 -5.60
CA VAL A 25 6.00 -1.42 -6.24
C VAL A 25 6.58 -0.50 -5.17
N ALA A 26 7.80 -0.05 -5.37
CA ALA A 26 8.41 0.91 -4.45
C ALA A 26 7.71 2.26 -4.59
N HIS A 27 7.06 2.72 -3.52
CA HIS A 27 6.41 4.02 -3.51
C HIS A 27 7.43 5.12 -3.26
N LEU A 28 7.33 6.19 -4.05
CA LEU A 28 8.09 7.41 -3.83
C LEU A 28 7.27 8.33 -2.92
N ARG A 29 7.83 8.64 -1.76
CA ARG A 29 7.22 9.51 -0.74
C ARG A 29 8.11 10.72 -0.53
N GLY A 30 7.49 11.89 -0.48
CA GLY A 30 8.25 13.13 -0.32
C GLY A 30 7.37 14.36 -0.26
N THR A 31 8.00 15.50 -0.47
CA THR A 31 7.37 16.82 -0.49
C THR A 31 7.54 17.43 -1.87
N ILE A 32 6.51 18.08 -2.39
CA ILE A 32 6.58 18.82 -3.65
C ILE A 32 7.53 20.02 -3.47
N GLU A 33 8.63 20.04 -4.20
CA GLU A 33 9.56 21.17 -4.20
C GLU A 33 9.29 22.14 -5.35
N LYS A 34 8.80 21.62 -6.49
CA LYS A 34 8.39 22.41 -7.67
C LYS A 34 7.34 21.65 -8.47
N VAL A 35 6.44 22.39 -9.08
CA VAL A 35 5.53 21.91 -10.13
C VAL A 35 5.92 22.62 -11.43
N ASP A 36 6.24 21.86 -12.47
CA ASP A 36 6.66 22.40 -13.76
C ASP A 36 5.89 21.70 -14.89
N GLY A 37 4.77 22.28 -15.25
CA GLY A 37 3.81 21.66 -16.17
C GLY A 37 3.35 20.28 -15.67
N ASP A 38 3.69 19.24 -16.43
CA ASP A 38 3.38 17.85 -16.06
C ASP A 38 4.44 17.18 -15.18
N THR A 39 5.48 17.90 -14.74
CA THR A 39 6.56 17.33 -13.94
C THR A 39 6.50 17.83 -12.50
N LEU A 40 6.47 16.89 -11.56
CA LEU A 40 6.66 17.14 -10.14
C LEU A 40 8.13 16.93 -9.78
N MET A 41 8.74 17.93 -9.15
CA MET A 41 10.02 17.79 -8.47
C MET A 41 9.72 17.40 -7.02
N VAL A 42 9.99 16.15 -6.67
CA VAL A 42 9.67 15.60 -5.34
C VAL A 42 10.95 15.43 -4.54
N LYS A 43 11.03 16.11 -3.41
CA LYS A 43 12.09 15.93 -2.42
C LYS A 43 11.75 14.75 -1.53
N THR A 44 12.52 13.69 -1.68
CA THR A 44 12.37 12.44 -0.93
C THR A 44 12.88 12.57 0.50
N ARG A 45 12.53 11.61 1.37
CA ARG A 45 12.94 11.61 2.79
C ARG A 45 14.46 11.59 2.99
N ASP A 46 15.23 11.05 2.04
CA ASP A 46 16.71 11.08 2.02
C ASP A 46 17.28 12.39 1.45
N GLY A 47 16.44 13.38 1.15
CA GLY A 47 16.81 14.72 0.71
C GLY A 47 17.10 14.87 -0.78
N LYS A 48 16.95 13.81 -1.57
CA LYS A 48 17.12 13.87 -3.02
C LYS A 48 15.89 14.48 -3.68
N VAL A 49 16.12 15.28 -4.73
CA VAL A 49 15.06 15.81 -5.59
C VAL A 49 14.93 14.94 -6.82
N VAL A 50 13.75 14.36 -7.00
CA VAL A 50 13.47 13.41 -8.08
C VAL A 50 12.40 13.99 -9.00
N PRO A 51 12.68 14.14 -10.31
CA PRO A 51 11.68 14.52 -11.29
C PRO A 51 10.75 13.33 -11.60
N VAL A 52 9.45 13.57 -11.53
CA VAL A 52 8.42 12.56 -11.85
C VAL A 52 7.43 13.18 -12.81
N LYS A 53 7.27 12.60 -13.99
CA LYS A 53 6.33 13.06 -15.01
C LYS A 53 4.94 12.48 -14.76
N MET A 54 3.94 13.30 -14.66
CA MET A 54 2.53 12.90 -14.60
C MET A 54 2.00 12.65 -16.01
N SER A 55 1.20 11.60 -16.21
CA SER A 55 0.42 11.46 -17.43
C SER A 55 -0.63 12.58 -17.54
N ALA A 56 -1.08 12.89 -18.76
CA ALA A 56 -2.06 13.96 -18.97
C ALA A 56 -3.38 13.71 -18.21
N ASP A 57 -3.75 12.43 -18.08
CA ASP A 57 -4.94 11.91 -17.40
C ASP A 57 -4.64 11.41 -15.98
N ALA A 58 -3.52 11.81 -15.37
CA ALA A 58 -3.16 11.38 -14.04
C ALA A 58 -4.26 11.70 -13.02
N ALA A 59 -4.72 10.68 -12.31
CA ALA A 59 -5.70 10.83 -11.25
C ALA A 59 -5.03 11.42 -9.99
N ILE A 60 -5.60 12.50 -9.48
CA ILE A 60 -5.14 13.15 -8.26
C ILE A 60 -6.12 12.84 -7.13
N THR A 61 -5.58 12.44 -5.99
CA THR A 61 -6.35 12.10 -4.79
C THR A 61 -5.84 12.92 -3.62
N GLY A 62 -6.70 13.74 -3.03
CA GLY A 62 -6.43 14.46 -1.79
C GLY A 62 -6.60 13.53 -0.59
N VAL A 63 -5.63 13.53 0.32
CA VAL A 63 -5.63 12.70 1.53
C VAL A 63 -5.85 13.59 2.75
N TYR A 64 -6.82 13.22 3.59
CA TYR A 64 -7.29 13.98 4.74
C TYR A 64 -7.22 13.15 6.01
N ASP A 65 -7.07 13.78 7.15
CA ASP A 65 -7.24 13.12 8.44
C ASP A 65 -8.65 12.56 8.59
N ALA A 66 -8.73 11.35 9.12
CA ALA A 66 -9.97 10.69 9.54
C ALA A 66 -9.84 10.19 10.98
N LYS A 67 -10.93 9.71 11.55
CA LYS A 67 -10.94 9.20 12.92
C LYS A 67 -11.21 7.71 12.92
N LEU A 68 -10.57 6.99 13.83
CA LEU A 68 -10.86 5.58 14.02
C LEU A 68 -12.35 5.34 14.37
N ALA A 69 -12.98 6.31 15.02
CA ALA A 69 -14.42 6.27 15.32
C ALA A 69 -15.32 6.27 14.06
N ASP A 70 -14.78 6.71 12.92
CA ASP A 70 -15.52 6.71 11.65
C ASP A 70 -15.55 5.31 11.01
N ILE A 71 -14.76 4.37 11.54
CA ILE A 71 -14.71 2.99 11.07
C ILE A 71 -15.82 2.19 11.76
N ALA A 72 -16.75 1.70 10.99
CA ALA A 72 -17.85 0.85 11.44
C ALA A 72 -17.80 -0.52 10.75
N SER A 73 -18.54 -1.49 11.27
CA SER A 73 -18.79 -2.76 10.55
C SER A 73 -19.39 -2.45 9.18
N GLY A 74 -18.84 -3.08 8.14
CA GLY A 74 -19.20 -2.81 6.75
C GLY A 74 -18.41 -1.69 6.06
N SER A 75 -17.59 -0.90 6.78
CA SER A 75 -16.65 0.02 6.16
C SER A 75 -15.62 -0.74 5.33
N PHE A 76 -15.21 -0.19 4.18
CA PHE A 76 -14.05 -0.70 3.47
C PHE A 76 -12.81 0.09 3.89
N ILE A 77 -11.77 -0.61 4.30
CA ILE A 77 -10.51 0.00 4.74
C ILE A 77 -9.30 -0.65 4.09
N GLY A 78 -8.22 0.12 4.02
CA GLY A 78 -6.88 -0.38 3.80
C GLY A 78 -6.05 -0.18 5.07
N THR A 79 -5.22 -1.14 5.42
CA THR A 79 -4.29 -0.97 6.53
C THR A 79 -2.95 -1.61 6.22
N ALA A 80 -1.88 -0.82 6.34
CA ALA A 80 -0.54 -1.36 6.40
C ALA A 80 -0.25 -1.79 7.84
N ALA A 81 0.22 -3.01 8.01
CA ALA A 81 0.51 -3.57 9.33
C ALA A 81 1.83 -4.34 9.34
N ALA A 82 2.50 -4.34 10.48
CA ALA A 82 3.71 -5.10 10.72
C ALA A 82 3.45 -6.22 11.73
N PRO A 83 4.03 -7.43 11.51
CA PRO A 83 3.97 -8.50 12.48
C PRO A 83 4.75 -8.13 13.75
N GLN A 84 4.22 -8.53 14.90
CA GLN A 84 4.85 -8.38 16.20
C GLN A 84 5.50 -9.70 16.62
N PRO A 85 6.42 -9.69 17.60
CA PRO A 85 7.08 -10.92 18.08
C PRO A 85 6.14 -12.01 18.61
N ASP A 86 4.95 -11.61 19.06
CA ASP A 86 3.89 -12.52 19.53
C ASP A 86 3.01 -13.07 18.40
N GLY A 87 3.30 -12.70 17.15
CA GLY A 87 2.55 -13.10 15.96
C GLY A 87 1.31 -12.23 15.68
N SER A 88 0.99 -11.26 16.53
CA SER A 88 -0.07 -10.29 16.27
C SER A 88 0.33 -9.31 15.15
N LEU A 89 -0.67 -8.61 14.59
CA LEU A 89 -0.44 -7.54 13.62
C LEU A 89 -0.71 -6.18 14.26
N LYS A 90 0.24 -5.26 14.10
CA LYS A 90 0.12 -3.87 14.54
C LYS A 90 0.00 -2.96 13.31
N ALA A 91 -1.06 -2.16 13.25
CA ALA A 91 -1.22 -1.17 12.19
C ALA A 91 -0.07 -0.14 12.22
N LEU A 92 0.38 0.24 11.05
CA LEU A 92 1.27 1.36 10.80
C LEU A 92 0.48 2.56 10.26
N GLU A 93 -0.67 2.28 9.66
CA GLU A 93 -1.64 3.24 9.13
C GLU A 93 -2.99 2.59 8.91
N VAL A 94 -4.04 3.40 8.80
CA VAL A 94 -5.37 2.96 8.36
C VAL A 94 -5.93 3.98 7.37
N THR A 95 -6.33 3.53 6.19
CA THR A 95 -7.06 4.32 5.21
C THR A 95 -8.52 3.90 5.19
N VAL A 96 -9.42 4.83 5.48
CA VAL A 96 -10.87 4.62 5.37
C VAL A 96 -11.31 5.02 3.97
N PHE A 97 -11.85 4.09 3.22
CA PHE A 97 -12.34 4.38 1.87
C PHE A 97 -13.67 5.12 1.94
N PRO A 98 -13.88 6.13 1.09
CA PRO A 98 -15.18 6.77 0.95
C PRO A 98 -16.27 5.75 0.64
N LYS A 99 -17.49 6.02 1.11
CA LYS A 99 -18.62 5.10 0.94
C LYS A 99 -18.83 4.70 -0.52
N GLY A 100 -18.86 3.40 -0.77
CA GLY A 100 -19.04 2.82 -2.10
C GLY A 100 -17.74 2.71 -2.92
N MET A 101 -16.61 3.20 -2.41
CA MET A 101 -15.31 3.00 -3.04
C MET A 101 -14.63 1.77 -2.46
N HIS A 102 -14.06 0.96 -3.33
CA HIS A 102 -13.30 -0.24 -3.00
C HIS A 102 -12.05 -0.29 -3.89
N GLY A 103 -10.98 -0.93 -3.43
CA GLY A 103 -9.80 -1.09 -4.26
C GLY A 103 -8.76 -2.00 -3.64
N GLY A 104 -8.06 -2.77 -4.50
CA GLY A 104 -6.94 -3.59 -4.08
C GLY A 104 -7.28 -4.63 -3.01
N GLU A 105 -8.50 -5.20 -3.04
CA GLU A 105 -8.97 -6.12 -2.01
C GLU A 105 -8.06 -7.35 -1.88
N GLY A 106 -7.65 -7.65 -0.64
CA GLY A 106 -6.72 -8.75 -0.36
C GLY A 106 -5.67 -8.40 0.68
N SER A 107 -4.67 -9.27 0.84
CA SER A 107 -3.51 -9.03 1.71
C SER A 107 -2.23 -9.39 0.97
N TYR A 108 -1.28 -8.45 0.89
CA TYR A 108 -0.04 -8.56 0.12
C TYR A 108 1.10 -7.76 0.75
N GLY A 109 2.34 -8.04 0.33
CA GLY A 109 3.52 -7.33 0.82
C GLY A 109 3.45 -5.82 0.57
N TRP A 110 3.95 -5.04 1.53
CA TRP A 110 3.96 -3.57 1.45
C TRP A 110 5.33 -3.00 1.78
N ASP A 111 5.67 -1.82 1.28
CA ASP A 111 7.01 -1.26 1.31
C ASP A 111 7.28 -0.27 2.47
N LEU A 112 6.42 -0.22 3.50
CA LEU A 112 6.68 0.61 4.68
C LEU A 112 7.81 0.07 5.54
N THR A 113 7.82 -1.25 5.72
CA THR A 113 8.91 -1.98 6.39
C THR A 113 9.19 -3.28 5.64
N PRO A 114 10.34 -3.94 5.84
CA PRO A 114 10.66 -5.20 5.16
C PRO A 114 9.64 -6.33 5.34
N THR A 115 8.84 -6.27 6.40
CA THR A 115 7.86 -7.31 6.75
C THR A 115 6.42 -6.81 6.76
N SER A 116 6.18 -5.54 6.41
CA SER A 116 4.82 -4.99 6.40
C SER A 116 3.97 -5.56 5.27
N THR A 117 2.69 -5.65 5.55
CA THR A 117 1.67 -6.07 4.59
C THR A 117 0.58 -5.02 4.50
N MET A 118 0.05 -4.79 3.30
CA MET A 118 -1.20 -4.07 3.09
C MET A 118 -2.34 -5.08 3.11
N THR A 119 -3.38 -4.76 3.85
CA THR A 119 -4.64 -5.53 3.84
C THR A 119 -5.78 -4.59 3.55
N ASN A 120 -6.45 -4.81 2.42
CA ASN A 120 -7.64 -4.08 2.01
C ASN A 120 -8.85 -5.00 2.06
N GLY A 121 -9.91 -4.54 2.68
CA GLY A 121 -11.12 -5.34 2.81
C GLY A 121 -12.21 -4.67 3.61
N THR A 122 -13.28 -5.42 3.84
CA THR A 122 -14.44 -4.96 4.60
C THR A 122 -14.24 -5.24 6.09
N VAL A 123 -14.52 -4.26 6.91
CA VAL A 123 -14.50 -4.39 8.36
C VAL A 123 -15.64 -5.31 8.79
N GLY A 124 -15.29 -6.45 9.39
CA GLY A 124 -16.26 -7.35 10.03
C GLY A 124 -16.64 -6.82 11.40
N ASP A 125 -15.70 -6.89 12.34
CA ASP A 125 -15.88 -6.47 13.71
C ASP A 125 -14.88 -5.39 14.12
N VAL A 126 -15.36 -4.41 14.89
CA VAL A 126 -14.53 -3.45 15.61
C VAL A 126 -14.67 -3.77 17.08
N VAL A 127 -13.64 -4.35 17.69
CA VAL A 127 -13.70 -4.79 19.08
C VAL A 127 -12.95 -3.79 19.98
N GLY A 128 -13.70 -3.25 20.96
CA GLY A 128 -13.19 -2.73 22.20
C GLY A 128 -12.92 -1.26 22.32
N SER A 129 -13.26 -0.76 23.50
CA SER A 129 -13.02 0.63 23.96
C SER A 129 -11.59 0.91 24.40
N LYS A 130 -10.73 -0.11 24.53
CA LYS A 130 -9.31 0.03 24.89
C LYS A 130 -8.35 -0.76 24.00
N GLY A 131 -8.80 -1.76 23.29
CA GLY A 131 -8.00 -2.47 22.32
C GLY A 131 -8.61 -2.20 20.96
N ARG A 132 -8.16 -1.21 20.26
CA ARG A 132 -8.53 -0.86 18.90
C ARG A 132 -8.12 -2.00 17.99
N THR A 133 -8.92 -3.08 17.99
CA THR A 133 -8.69 -4.26 17.19
C THR A 133 -9.74 -4.31 16.11
N ILE A 134 -9.31 -4.37 14.87
CA ILE A 134 -10.18 -4.40 13.69
C ILE A 134 -9.96 -5.72 12.98
N THR A 135 -11.04 -6.43 12.68
CA THR A 135 -10.99 -7.60 11.79
C THR A 135 -11.36 -7.15 10.38
N VAL A 136 -10.42 -7.32 9.45
CA VAL A 136 -10.58 -6.99 8.04
C VAL A 136 -10.77 -8.27 7.25
N LYS A 137 -11.92 -8.39 6.57
CA LYS A 137 -12.29 -9.54 5.74
C LYS A 137 -12.04 -9.23 4.27
N TYR A 138 -11.47 -10.19 3.56
CA TYR A 138 -11.22 -10.14 2.12
C TYR A 138 -11.47 -11.54 1.50
N PRO A 139 -11.56 -11.70 0.18
CA PRO A 139 -12.05 -12.93 -0.46
C PRO A 139 -11.39 -14.23 0.00
N ASN A 140 -10.10 -14.20 0.33
CA ASN A 140 -9.33 -15.39 0.68
C ASN A 140 -8.94 -15.45 2.17
N GLY A 141 -9.61 -14.71 3.05
CA GLY A 141 -9.32 -14.74 4.47
C GLY A 141 -9.69 -13.49 5.24
N GLU A 142 -9.16 -13.41 6.45
CA GLU A 142 -9.31 -12.24 7.31
C GLU A 142 -8.02 -11.99 8.08
N LYS A 143 -7.86 -10.76 8.56
CA LYS A 143 -6.77 -10.33 9.43
C LYS A 143 -7.32 -9.57 10.61
N THR A 144 -6.85 -9.90 11.80
CA THR A 144 -7.12 -9.12 13.01
C THR A 144 -5.90 -8.25 13.30
N ILE A 145 -6.13 -6.94 13.38
CA ILE A 145 -5.08 -5.93 13.41
C ILE A 145 -5.35 -4.98 14.58
N THR A 146 -4.35 -4.80 15.43
CA THR A 146 -4.38 -3.81 16.51
C THR A 146 -3.98 -2.45 15.96
N VAL A 147 -4.79 -1.42 16.24
CA VAL A 147 -4.55 -0.03 15.82
C VAL A 147 -4.19 0.81 17.03
N PRO A 148 -2.93 1.16 17.24
CA PRO A 148 -2.49 2.08 18.31
C PRO A 148 -3.09 3.48 18.20
N ASP A 149 -3.03 4.24 19.30
CA ASP A 149 -3.59 5.60 19.36
C ASP A 149 -2.83 6.60 18.48
N ASP A 150 -1.56 6.35 18.24
CA ASP A 150 -0.65 7.19 17.47
C ASP A 150 -0.58 6.84 15.98
N VAL A 151 -1.37 5.87 15.54
CA VAL A 151 -1.42 5.48 14.13
C VAL A 151 -2.26 6.46 13.32
N PRO A 152 -1.74 6.99 12.20
CA PRO A 152 -2.51 7.84 11.31
C PRO A 152 -3.72 7.09 10.74
N VAL A 153 -4.87 7.71 10.85
CA VAL A 153 -6.10 7.27 10.20
C VAL A 153 -6.49 8.35 9.20
N VAL A 154 -6.61 7.98 7.94
CA VAL A 154 -6.88 8.92 6.86
C VAL A 154 -8.04 8.46 6.00
N THR A 155 -8.59 9.39 5.24
CA THR A 155 -9.51 9.14 4.12
C THR A 155 -9.02 9.89 2.89
N PHE A 156 -9.65 9.70 1.75
CA PHE A 156 -9.26 10.38 0.53
C PHE A 156 -10.46 10.78 -0.31
N GLU A 157 -10.26 11.79 -1.16
CA GLU A 157 -11.24 12.25 -2.14
C GLU A 157 -10.56 12.45 -3.50
N VAL A 158 -11.30 12.21 -4.58
CA VAL A 158 -10.82 12.57 -5.93
C VAL A 158 -10.77 14.08 -6.04
N THR A 159 -9.66 14.60 -6.51
CA THR A 159 -9.44 16.03 -6.68
C THR A 159 -8.71 16.31 -7.99
N ASP A 160 -8.15 17.48 -8.16
CA ASP A 160 -7.44 17.90 -9.36
C ASP A 160 -6.03 18.42 -9.09
N ARG A 161 -5.34 18.81 -10.16
CA ARG A 161 -3.95 19.27 -10.10
C ARG A 161 -3.75 20.57 -9.32
N SER A 162 -4.79 21.35 -9.04
CA SER A 162 -4.68 22.58 -8.24
C SER A 162 -4.21 22.32 -6.82
N LYS A 163 -4.37 21.08 -6.35
CA LYS A 163 -3.89 20.64 -5.02
C LYS A 163 -2.41 20.27 -4.97
N LEU A 164 -1.76 20.15 -6.12
CA LEU A 164 -0.33 19.90 -6.19
C LEU A 164 0.47 21.19 -5.96
N VAL A 165 0.57 21.58 -4.70
CA VAL A 165 1.20 22.85 -4.29
C VAL A 165 2.57 22.55 -3.67
N VAL A 166 3.52 23.48 -3.85
CA VAL A 166 4.85 23.39 -3.22
C VAL A 166 4.70 23.34 -1.70
N GLY A 167 5.39 22.38 -1.08
CA GLY A 167 5.33 22.13 0.36
C GLY A 167 4.39 21.00 0.76
N GLU A 168 3.45 20.61 -0.10
CA GLU A 168 2.55 19.48 0.21
C GLU A 168 3.27 18.14 0.09
N HIS A 169 2.87 17.21 0.96
CA HIS A 169 3.37 15.84 0.95
C HIS A 169 2.68 15.01 -0.12
N VAL A 170 3.45 14.14 -0.77
CA VAL A 170 2.91 13.25 -1.81
C VAL A 170 3.38 11.81 -1.62
N MET A 171 2.52 10.89 -2.07
CA MET A 171 2.85 9.50 -2.30
C MET A 171 2.54 9.15 -3.76
N LEU A 172 3.50 8.52 -4.42
CA LEU A 172 3.48 8.17 -5.83
C LEU A 172 3.90 6.71 -6.01
N ALA A 173 3.33 6.04 -7.00
CA ALA A 173 3.78 4.72 -7.46
C ALA A 173 4.39 4.87 -8.87
N PRO A 174 5.64 5.33 -9.00
CA PRO A 174 6.22 5.62 -10.30
C PRO A 174 6.58 4.35 -11.06
N VAL A 175 6.38 4.41 -12.37
CA VAL A 175 6.93 3.45 -13.32
C VAL A 175 8.23 4.02 -13.87
N LYS A 176 9.29 3.20 -13.83
CA LYS A 176 10.60 3.57 -14.38
C LYS A 176 10.70 3.11 -15.82
N ALA A 177 10.95 4.04 -16.72
CA ALA A 177 11.23 3.76 -18.13
C ALA A 177 12.66 3.23 -18.34
N ALA A 178 12.96 2.72 -19.54
CA ALA A 178 14.28 2.18 -19.89
C ALA A 178 15.40 3.23 -19.82
N ASP A 179 15.10 4.50 -20.07
CA ASP A 179 16.01 5.64 -19.95
C ASP A 179 16.21 6.12 -18.50
N GLY A 180 15.54 5.47 -17.54
CA GLY A 180 15.61 5.81 -16.13
C GLY A 180 14.61 6.88 -15.68
N SER A 181 13.85 7.50 -16.59
CA SER A 181 12.82 8.47 -16.25
C SER A 181 11.67 7.83 -15.46
N LEU A 182 11.05 8.64 -14.58
CA LEU A 182 9.93 8.20 -13.77
C LEU A 182 8.64 8.83 -14.27
N SER A 183 7.58 8.04 -14.36
CA SER A 183 6.24 8.51 -14.70
C SER A 183 5.18 7.96 -13.78
N VAL A 184 4.09 8.71 -13.58
CA VAL A 184 2.96 8.31 -12.75
C VAL A 184 1.63 8.59 -13.44
N THR A 185 0.66 7.72 -13.17
CA THR A 185 -0.75 7.87 -13.54
C THR A 185 -1.64 8.22 -12.36
N ARG A 186 -1.09 8.18 -11.12
CA ARG A 186 -1.80 8.50 -9.89
C ARG A 186 -0.88 9.26 -8.94
N VAL A 187 -1.44 10.29 -8.29
CA VAL A 187 -0.75 11.09 -7.28
C VAL A 187 -1.68 11.18 -6.07
N GLN A 188 -1.18 10.82 -4.90
CA GLN A 188 -1.83 11.14 -3.64
C GLN A 188 -1.12 12.34 -3.03
N VAL A 189 -1.88 13.37 -2.70
CA VAL A 189 -1.39 14.60 -2.09
C VAL A 189 -2.05 14.81 -0.73
N GLY A 190 -1.26 15.08 0.29
CA GLY A 190 -1.76 15.41 1.62
C GLY A 190 -2.40 16.78 1.63
N GLU A 191 -3.54 16.90 2.25
CA GLU A 191 -4.24 18.17 2.45
C GLU A 191 -4.05 18.62 3.89
N HIS A 192 -3.92 19.94 4.07
CA HIS A 192 -3.78 20.55 5.41
C HIS A 192 -2.60 20.01 6.25
N GLY A 193 -1.50 19.67 5.60
CA GLY A 193 -0.30 19.15 6.27
C GLY A 193 -0.33 17.65 6.57
N VAL A 194 -1.35 16.93 6.11
CA VAL A 194 -1.40 15.47 6.21
C VAL A 194 -0.27 14.87 5.38
N VAL A 195 0.46 13.93 5.96
CA VAL A 195 1.42 13.10 5.21
C VAL A 195 0.65 11.90 4.67
N PRO A 196 0.49 11.76 3.34
CA PRO A 196 -0.16 10.58 2.80
C PRO A 196 0.50 9.35 3.38
N PRO A 197 -0.28 8.46 3.98
CA PRO A 197 0.28 7.23 4.49
C PRO A 197 0.78 6.37 3.34
N ALA A 198 1.35 5.32 3.67
CA ALA A 198 2.05 4.46 2.77
C ALA A 198 1.28 3.93 1.60
#